data_ae035d9c8a439a25bad6e5318a5d1c66
#
_entry.id   ae035d9c8a439a25bad6e5318a5d1c66
#
_cell.length_a   1.000
_cell.length_b   1.000
_cell.length_c   1.000
_cell.angle_alpha   90.00
_cell.angle_beta   90.00
_cell.angle_gamma   90.00
#
_symmetry.space_group_name_H-M   'P 1'
#
loop_
_entity.id
_entity.type
_entity.pdbx_description
1 polymer ?
#
loop_
_entity_poly.entity_id
_entity_poly.type
_entity_poly.pdbx_seq_one_letter_code
_entity_poly.pdbx_strand_id
1 'polypeptide(L)'
;MADLIKRHNGIGMTSQRTRARMVERLREQGIKDETVLAAMNAVPRHIFVDEALASRAYDEVSLPLGFGQTISNPKIVARMLELLNSSGNLEKVLEIGTGCGYQAAVLSKMAKEVYSVERIAPLLAKARNSLRELKIHNVRLRHADGNLGCRDGAPFDGIVMAAAATRIPKPLLEQLAIGGRMILPLGGQEQHLCVVERNERGYVETIMDEVKFVPLLHGIN
;
A
#
# COMPACT_ATOMS: atom_id res chain seq x y z
N MET A 1 -23.49 -9.73 -13.82
CA MET A 1 -23.35 -9.87 -12.35
C MET A 1 -22.66 -11.19 -11.96
N ALA A 2 -23.07 -12.35 -12.52
CA ALA A 2 -22.43 -13.65 -12.23
C ALA A 2 -20.93 -13.71 -12.60
N ASP A 3 -20.52 -13.13 -13.74
CA ASP A 3 -19.11 -13.10 -14.18
C ASP A 3 -18.21 -12.25 -13.29
N LEU A 4 -18.70 -11.11 -12.78
CA LEU A 4 -17.97 -10.29 -11.81
C LEU A 4 -17.76 -11.04 -10.49
N ILE A 5 -18.78 -11.76 -10.03
CA ILE A 5 -18.66 -12.57 -8.79
C ILE A 5 -17.64 -13.69 -8.99
N LYS A 6 -17.64 -14.37 -10.15
CA LYS A 6 -16.63 -15.39 -10.49
C LYS A 6 -15.22 -14.80 -10.54
N ARG A 7 -15.05 -13.61 -11.13
CA ARG A 7 -13.76 -12.93 -11.21
C ARG A 7 -13.25 -12.55 -9.83
N HIS A 8 -14.10 -12.02 -8.93
CA HIS A 8 -13.71 -11.65 -7.56
C HIS A 8 -13.39 -12.87 -6.68
N ASN A 9 -14.14 -13.95 -6.84
CA ASN A 9 -13.90 -15.20 -6.10
C ASN A 9 -12.68 -15.94 -6.63
N GLY A 10 -12.38 -15.79 -7.92
CA GLY A 10 -11.30 -16.50 -8.60
C GLY A 10 -11.57 -18.01 -8.75
N ILE A 11 -10.73 -18.67 -9.52
CA ILE A 11 -10.76 -20.11 -9.74
C ILE A 11 -9.33 -20.64 -9.68
N GLY A 12 -9.12 -21.83 -9.12
CA GLY A 12 -7.79 -22.45 -9.04
C GLY A 12 -6.81 -21.58 -8.26
N MET A 13 -5.72 -21.15 -8.89
CA MET A 13 -4.65 -20.34 -8.29
C MET A 13 -5.10 -18.91 -7.89
N THR A 14 -6.23 -18.43 -8.41
CA THR A 14 -6.79 -17.12 -8.04
C THR A 14 -7.91 -17.22 -6.99
N SER A 15 -8.25 -18.44 -6.55
CA SER A 15 -9.40 -18.72 -5.67
C SER A 15 -9.26 -18.09 -4.28
N GLN A 16 -10.40 -17.93 -3.59
CA GLN A 16 -10.45 -17.53 -2.19
C GLN A 16 -9.60 -18.44 -1.29
N ARG A 17 -9.58 -19.76 -1.60
CA ARG A 17 -8.75 -20.72 -0.86
C ARG A 17 -7.25 -20.43 -1.01
N THR A 18 -6.79 -20.07 -2.22
CA THR A 18 -5.39 -19.71 -2.45
C THR A 18 -5.05 -18.40 -1.73
N ARG A 19 -5.96 -17.42 -1.73
CA ARG A 19 -5.81 -16.18 -0.96
C ARG A 19 -5.74 -16.44 0.55
N ALA A 20 -6.61 -17.28 1.09
CA ALA A 20 -6.58 -17.66 2.50
C ALA A 20 -5.25 -18.35 2.88
N ARG A 21 -4.69 -19.21 1.99
CA ARG A 21 -3.37 -19.79 2.19
C ARG A 21 -2.24 -18.76 2.20
N MET A 22 -2.32 -17.72 1.35
CA MET A 22 -1.37 -16.60 1.41
C MET A 22 -1.44 -15.93 2.79
N VAL A 23 -2.63 -15.64 3.30
CA VAL A 23 -2.82 -15.00 4.61
C VAL A 23 -2.26 -15.89 5.74
N GLU A 24 -2.47 -17.20 5.67
CA GLU A 24 -1.92 -18.13 6.68
C GLU A 24 -0.38 -18.13 6.66
N ARG A 25 0.24 -18.16 5.47
CA ARG A 25 1.70 -18.01 5.37
C ARG A 25 2.20 -16.68 5.95
N LEU A 26 1.48 -15.59 5.76
CA LEU A 26 1.84 -14.30 6.38
C LEU A 26 1.84 -14.38 7.90
N ARG A 27 0.85 -15.07 8.48
CA ARG A 27 0.78 -15.31 9.94
C ARG A 27 1.96 -16.15 10.42
N GLU A 28 2.27 -17.26 9.72
CA GLU A 28 3.42 -18.10 10.00
C GLU A 28 4.75 -17.35 9.90
N GLN A 29 4.84 -16.34 9.04
CA GLN A 29 6.00 -15.48 8.84
C GLN A 29 6.09 -14.31 9.83
N GLY A 30 5.21 -14.26 10.82
CA GLY A 30 5.28 -13.34 11.95
C GLY A 30 4.41 -12.10 11.84
N ILE A 31 3.52 -11.99 10.85
CA ILE A 31 2.48 -10.94 10.83
C ILE A 31 1.42 -11.31 11.87
N LYS A 32 1.22 -10.42 12.85
CA LYS A 32 0.34 -10.66 14.02
C LYS A 32 -0.92 -9.81 14.02
N ASP A 33 -0.96 -8.74 13.23
CA ASP A 33 -2.11 -7.85 13.17
C ASP A 33 -3.26 -8.50 12.39
N GLU A 34 -4.27 -8.97 13.10
CA GLU A 34 -5.44 -9.64 12.51
C GLU A 34 -6.28 -8.67 11.65
N THR A 35 -6.25 -7.35 11.90
CA THR A 35 -6.91 -6.36 11.06
C THR A 35 -6.27 -6.32 9.68
N VAL A 36 -4.93 -6.32 9.63
CA VAL A 36 -4.16 -6.38 8.36
C VAL A 36 -4.43 -7.70 7.64
N LEU A 37 -4.35 -8.84 8.33
CA LEU A 37 -4.59 -10.16 7.75
C LEU A 37 -6.02 -10.29 7.21
N ALA A 38 -7.02 -9.82 7.95
CA ALA A 38 -8.41 -9.80 7.51
C ALA A 38 -8.61 -8.88 6.29
N ALA A 39 -8.01 -7.69 6.27
CA ALA A 39 -8.07 -6.77 5.16
C ALA A 39 -7.44 -7.38 3.89
N MET A 40 -6.27 -8.01 4.00
CA MET A 40 -5.62 -8.70 2.87
C MET A 40 -6.42 -9.91 2.39
N ASN A 41 -7.10 -10.63 3.28
CA ASN A 41 -8.00 -11.72 2.91
C ASN A 41 -9.27 -11.22 2.20
N ALA A 42 -9.74 -10.02 2.52
CA ALA A 42 -10.91 -9.42 1.88
C ALA A 42 -10.64 -8.92 0.44
N VAL A 43 -9.38 -8.54 0.14
CA VAL A 43 -9.03 -7.93 -1.14
C VAL A 43 -8.47 -8.95 -2.14
N PRO A 44 -9.13 -9.18 -3.29
CA PRO A 44 -8.68 -10.14 -4.30
C PRO A 44 -7.50 -9.59 -5.11
N ARG A 45 -6.27 -9.88 -4.67
CA ARG A 45 -5.03 -9.34 -5.23
C ARG A 45 -4.87 -9.63 -6.73
N HIS A 46 -5.39 -10.75 -7.23
CA HIS A 46 -5.30 -11.14 -8.65
C HIS A 46 -6.03 -10.16 -9.60
N ILE A 47 -6.95 -9.32 -9.11
CA ILE A 47 -7.61 -8.28 -9.91
C ILE A 47 -6.67 -7.11 -10.25
N PHE A 48 -5.60 -6.95 -9.48
CA PHE A 48 -4.64 -5.83 -9.58
C PHE A 48 -3.40 -6.14 -10.41
N VAL A 49 -3.28 -7.36 -10.94
CA VAL A 49 -2.20 -7.78 -11.83
C VAL A 49 -2.73 -8.04 -13.24
N ASP A 50 -1.85 -8.07 -14.23
CA ASP A 50 -2.23 -8.45 -15.58
C ASP A 50 -2.66 -9.92 -15.61
N GLU A 51 -3.60 -10.27 -16.48
CA GLU A 51 -4.22 -11.61 -16.56
C GLU A 51 -3.19 -12.73 -16.68
N ALA A 52 -2.13 -12.52 -17.48
CA ALA A 52 -1.02 -13.45 -17.62
C ALA A 52 -0.27 -13.76 -16.31
N LEU A 53 -0.36 -12.87 -15.32
CA LEU A 53 0.28 -13.00 -14.01
C LEU A 53 -0.70 -13.37 -12.90
N ALA A 54 -2.00 -13.46 -13.19
CA ALA A 54 -3.04 -13.66 -12.18
C ALA A 54 -2.83 -14.95 -11.36
N SER A 55 -2.33 -16.03 -11.96
CA SER A 55 -2.02 -17.29 -11.27
C SER A 55 -0.91 -17.15 -10.21
N ARG A 56 -0.06 -16.12 -10.34
CA ARG A 56 1.05 -15.83 -9.43
C ARG A 56 0.73 -14.73 -8.41
N ALA A 57 -0.47 -14.17 -8.45
CA ALA A 57 -0.85 -13.03 -7.62
C ALA A 57 -0.69 -13.26 -6.11
N TYR A 58 -0.77 -14.51 -5.67
CA TYR A 58 -0.66 -14.92 -4.26
C TYR A 58 0.69 -15.54 -3.89
N ASP A 59 1.67 -15.52 -4.81
CA ASP A 59 3.06 -15.91 -4.53
C ASP A 59 3.75 -14.84 -3.69
N GLU A 60 4.81 -15.24 -2.99
CA GLU A 60 5.64 -14.34 -2.16
C GLU A 60 6.68 -13.57 -2.99
N VAL A 61 6.21 -12.95 -4.06
CA VAL A 61 7.06 -12.19 -4.98
C VAL A 61 6.41 -10.86 -5.36
N SER A 62 7.24 -9.91 -5.75
CA SER A 62 6.78 -8.71 -6.47
C SER A 62 6.54 -9.08 -7.94
N LEU A 63 5.47 -8.53 -8.54
CA LEU A 63 5.12 -8.78 -9.94
C LEU A 63 5.15 -7.46 -10.73
N PRO A 64 5.55 -7.48 -12.01
CA PRO A 64 5.63 -6.28 -12.83
C PRO A 64 4.23 -5.72 -13.15
N LEU A 65 4.13 -4.39 -13.21
CA LEU A 65 2.93 -3.63 -13.59
C LEU A 65 3.09 -2.86 -14.90
N GLY A 66 4.29 -2.91 -15.50
CA GLY A 66 4.72 -2.00 -16.55
C GLY A 66 5.31 -0.70 -15.97
N PHE A 67 5.81 0.16 -16.86
CA PHE A 67 6.42 1.45 -16.49
C PHE A 67 7.59 1.35 -15.49
N GLY A 68 8.27 0.20 -15.42
CA GLY A 68 9.32 -0.05 -14.44
C GLY A 68 8.80 -0.20 -12.99
N GLN A 69 7.48 -0.38 -12.79
CA GLN A 69 6.84 -0.50 -11.49
C GLN A 69 6.41 -1.93 -11.19
N THR A 70 6.19 -2.22 -9.92
CA THR A 70 5.74 -3.54 -9.45
C THR A 70 4.64 -3.42 -8.42
N ILE A 71 3.78 -4.45 -8.33
CA ILE A 71 3.00 -4.71 -7.12
C ILE A 71 3.93 -5.41 -6.12
N SER A 72 4.07 -4.85 -4.93
CA SER A 72 4.99 -5.34 -3.90
C SER A 72 4.64 -6.74 -3.42
N ASN A 73 5.63 -7.49 -2.95
CA ASN A 73 5.46 -8.78 -2.28
C ASN A 73 4.40 -8.67 -1.17
N PRO A 74 3.45 -9.63 -1.04
CA PRO A 74 2.40 -9.60 -0.02
C PRO A 74 2.92 -9.45 1.41
N LYS A 75 4.06 -10.08 1.75
CA LYS A 75 4.67 -9.98 3.09
C LYS A 75 5.11 -8.55 3.40
N ILE A 76 5.73 -7.87 2.43
CA ILE A 76 6.16 -6.48 2.60
C ILE A 76 4.97 -5.55 2.80
N VAL A 77 3.90 -5.72 2.00
CA VAL A 77 2.65 -4.95 2.19
C VAL A 77 2.08 -5.20 3.58
N ALA A 78 1.95 -6.46 4.01
CA ALA A 78 1.45 -6.81 5.34
C ALA A 78 2.29 -6.17 6.45
N ARG A 79 3.63 -6.25 6.36
CA ARG A 79 4.55 -5.69 7.35
C ARG A 79 4.44 -4.17 7.45
N MET A 80 4.39 -3.48 6.32
CA MET A 80 4.22 -2.01 6.32
C MET A 80 2.89 -1.59 6.94
N LEU A 81 1.81 -2.30 6.62
CA LEU A 81 0.49 -2.00 7.16
C LEU A 81 0.36 -2.36 8.65
N GLU A 82 1.02 -3.44 9.11
CA GLU A 82 1.11 -3.79 10.52
C GLU A 82 1.85 -2.71 11.33
N LEU A 83 3.00 -2.23 10.82
CA LEU A 83 3.74 -1.13 11.42
C LEU A 83 2.92 0.16 11.46
N LEU A 84 2.15 0.44 10.39
CA LEU A 84 1.28 1.61 10.31
C LEU A 84 0.13 1.52 11.32
N ASN A 85 -0.50 0.35 11.44
CA ASN A 85 -1.68 0.12 12.28
C ASN A 85 -1.37 0.03 13.78
N SER A 86 -0.10 -0.08 14.16
CA SER A 86 0.27 -0.25 15.57
C SER A 86 -0.05 0.97 16.46
N SER A 87 -0.42 2.12 15.89
CA SER A 87 -1.02 3.25 16.61
C SER A 87 -2.51 3.05 16.97
N GLY A 88 -3.19 2.07 16.35
CA GLY A 88 -4.53 1.60 16.73
C GLY A 88 -5.71 2.40 16.20
N ASN A 89 -5.53 3.54 15.55
CA ASN A 89 -6.63 4.31 14.97
C ASN A 89 -6.20 4.99 13.66
N LEU A 90 -6.73 4.50 12.54
CA LEU A 90 -6.47 5.03 11.21
C LEU A 90 -7.76 5.64 10.63
N GLU A 91 -8.08 6.88 11.04
CA GLU A 91 -9.20 7.62 10.42
C GLU A 91 -8.83 8.03 8.99
N LYS A 92 -7.66 8.65 8.82
CA LYS A 92 -7.21 9.18 7.54
C LYS A 92 -5.78 8.77 7.21
N VAL A 93 -5.60 8.10 6.08
CA VAL A 93 -4.29 7.57 5.63
C VAL A 93 -3.91 8.16 4.28
N LEU A 94 -2.63 8.50 4.12
CA LEU A 94 -2.01 8.86 2.85
C LEU A 94 -1.12 7.72 2.36
N GLU A 95 -1.35 7.27 1.14
CA GLU A 95 -0.46 6.37 0.40
C GLU A 95 0.30 7.14 -0.68
N ILE A 96 1.61 6.95 -0.76
CA ILE A 96 2.47 7.46 -1.82
C ILE A 96 2.90 6.29 -2.71
N GLY A 97 2.51 6.34 -3.98
CA GLY A 97 2.72 5.26 -4.95
C GLY A 97 1.53 4.30 -5.00
N THR A 98 0.42 4.76 -5.59
CA THR A 98 -0.79 3.95 -5.79
C THR A 98 -0.51 2.67 -6.59
N GLY A 99 0.34 2.77 -7.63
CA GLY A 99 0.60 1.68 -8.56
C GLY A 99 -0.68 1.13 -9.17
N CYS A 100 -0.93 -0.17 -8.98
CA CYS A 100 -2.17 -0.81 -9.42
C CYS A 100 -3.37 -0.58 -8.49
N GLY A 101 -3.17 0.00 -7.29
CA GLY A 101 -4.22 0.25 -6.30
C GLY A 101 -4.46 -0.88 -5.29
N TYR A 102 -3.63 -1.93 -5.27
CA TYR A 102 -3.82 -3.05 -4.34
C TYR A 102 -3.67 -2.64 -2.87
N GLN A 103 -2.58 -1.93 -2.53
CA GLN A 103 -2.35 -1.48 -1.16
C GLN A 103 -3.40 -0.45 -0.72
N ALA A 104 -3.81 0.46 -1.63
CA ALA A 104 -4.94 1.37 -1.39
C ALA A 104 -6.25 0.61 -1.08
N ALA A 105 -6.51 -0.49 -1.81
CA ALA A 105 -7.67 -1.34 -1.57
C ALA A 105 -7.60 -2.06 -0.20
N VAL A 106 -6.43 -2.52 0.22
CA VAL A 106 -6.23 -3.10 1.56
C VAL A 106 -6.43 -2.04 2.63
N LEU A 107 -5.80 -0.86 2.49
CA LEU A 107 -5.97 0.28 3.39
C LEU A 107 -7.43 0.72 3.53
N SER A 108 -8.23 0.61 2.45
CA SER A 108 -9.66 0.95 2.48
C SER A 108 -10.49 0.09 3.44
N LYS A 109 -9.96 -1.07 3.86
CA LYS A 109 -10.59 -1.96 4.85
C LYS A 109 -10.13 -1.67 6.29
N MET A 110 -9.10 -0.84 6.44
CA MET A 110 -8.46 -0.54 7.72
C MET A 110 -8.69 0.91 8.15
N ALA A 111 -8.83 1.83 7.20
CA ALA A 111 -8.99 3.26 7.45
C ALA A 111 -10.35 3.77 6.95
N LYS A 112 -10.84 4.84 7.55
CA LYS A 112 -12.10 5.48 7.16
C LYS A 112 -11.97 6.22 5.83
N GLU A 113 -10.87 6.94 5.63
CA GLU A 113 -10.53 7.61 4.36
C GLU A 113 -9.09 7.30 3.97
N VAL A 114 -8.87 7.00 2.67
CA VAL A 114 -7.55 6.80 2.09
C VAL A 114 -7.34 7.82 0.97
N TYR A 115 -6.26 8.57 1.07
CA TYR A 115 -5.74 9.39 -0.03
C TYR A 115 -4.58 8.63 -0.65
N SER A 116 -4.54 8.52 -1.97
CA SER A 116 -3.48 7.77 -2.65
C SER A 116 -2.97 8.57 -3.85
N VAL A 117 -1.67 8.80 -3.87
CA VAL A 117 -0.97 9.64 -4.85
C VAL A 117 -0.16 8.77 -5.80
N GLU A 118 -0.35 8.99 -7.10
CA GLU A 118 0.39 8.31 -8.17
C GLU A 118 0.88 9.34 -9.19
N ARG A 119 2.15 9.22 -9.59
CA ARG A 119 2.78 10.09 -10.59
C ARG A 119 2.57 9.60 -12.02
N ILE A 120 2.25 8.33 -12.23
CA ILE A 120 2.11 7.67 -13.53
C ILE A 120 0.62 7.57 -13.89
N ALA A 121 0.15 8.46 -14.78
CA ALA A 121 -1.27 8.54 -15.14
C ALA A 121 -1.89 7.21 -15.62
N PRO A 122 -1.25 6.39 -16.47
CA PRO A 122 -1.78 5.08 -16.86
C PRO A 122 -1.98 4.10 -15.70
N LEU A 123 -1.08 4.08 -14.70
CA LEU A 123 -1.24 3.24 -13.50
C LEU A 123 -2.41 3.74 -12.65
N LEU A 124 -2.53 5.04 -12.45
CA LEU A 124 -3.64 5.63 -11.73
C LEU A 124 -5.00 5.29 -12.38
N ALA A 125 -5.06 5.27 -13.72
CA ALA A 125 -6.25 4.87 -14.46
C ALA A 125 -6.61 3.39 -14.21
N LYS A 126 -5.62 2.48 -14.23
CA LYS A 126 -5.80 1.06 -13.88
C LYS A 126 -6.30 0.92 -12.44
N ALA A 127 -5.67 1.58 -11.48
CA ALA A 127 -6.08 1.58 -10.08
C ALA A 127 -7.54 2.03 -9.90
N ARG A 128 -7.93 3.12 -10.56
CA ARG A 128 -9.32 3.64 -10.52
C ARG A 128 -10.32 2.60 -11.00
N ASN A 129 -10.00 1.88 -12.08
CA ASN A 129 -10.88 0.85 -12.62
C ASN A 129 -11.02 -0.33 -11.65
N SER A 130 -9.91 -0.84 -11.08
CA SER A 130 -9.92 -1.94 -10.11
C SER A 130 -10.68 -1.57 -8.83
N LEU A 131 -10.48 -0.37 -8.29
CA LEU A 131 -11.18 0.11 -7.10
C LEU A 131 -12.70 0.26 -7.36
N ARG A 132 -13.08 0.76 -8.54
CA ARG A 132 -14.49 0.86 -8.95
C ARG A 132 -15.12 -0.52 -9.11
N GLU A 133 -14.42 -1.47 -9.73
CA GLU A 133 -14.87 -2.86 -9.89
C GLU A 133 -15.15 -3.50 -8.52
N LEU A 134 -14.30 -3.24 -7.53
CA LEU A 134 -14.44 -3.74 -6.16
C LEU A 134 -15.41 -2.90 -5.29
N LYS A 135 -16.05 -1.88 -5.86
CA LYS A 135 -16.96 -0.96 -5.16
C LYS A 135 -16.33 -0.31 -3.92
N ILE A 136 -15.06 0.07 -4.04
CA ILE A 136 -14.32 0.78 -2.99
C ILE A 136 -14.54 2.28 -3.20
N HIS A 137 -15.12 2.98 -2.23
CA HIS A 137 -15.57 4.37 -2.35
C HIS A 137 -14.82 5.33 -1.42
N ASN A 138 -14.09 4.82 -0.44
CA ASN A 138 -13.35 5.61 0.55
C ASN A 138 -11.87 5.85 0.16
N VAL A 139 -11.49 5.58 -1.09
CA VAL A 139 -10.17 5.88 -1.64
C VAL A 139 -10.24 7.06 -2.60
N ARG A 140 -9.46 8.10 -2.33
CA ARG A 140 -9.35 9.33 -3.14
C ARG A 140 -8.02 9.31 -3.89
N LEU A 141 -8.07 9.01 -5.18
CA LEU A 141 -6.91 8.96 -6.06
C LEU A 141 -6.51 10.35 -6.55
N ARG A 142 -5.20 10.65 -6.50
CA ARG A 142 -4.61 11.91 -6.97
C ARG A 142 -3.47 11.64 -7.95
N HIS A 143 -3.50 12.29 -9.12
CA HIS A 143 -2.36 12.33 -10.05
C HIS A 143 -1.46 13.48 -9.62
N ALA A 144 -0.36 13.19 -8.93
CA ALA A 144 0.54 14.21 -8.38
C ALA A 144 1.93 13.65 -8.08
N ASP A 145 2.88 14.55 -7.77
CA ASP A 145 4.21 14.19 -7.27
C ASP A 145 4.11 13.73 -5.81
N GLY A 146 4.48 12.46 -5.57
CA GLY A 146 4.46 11.85 -4.23
C GLY A 146 5.35 12.54 -3.20
N ASN A 147 6.42 13.24 -3.63
CA ASN A 147 7.29 14.01 -2.72
C ASN A 147 6.54 15.16 -2.03
N LEU A 148 5.46 15.65 -2.64
CA LEU A 148 4.65 16.76 -2.13
C LEU A 148 3.47 16.28 -1.26
N GLY A 149 3.15 14.98 -1.29
CA GLY A 149 2.01 14.42 -0.57
C GLY A 149 0.65 14.91 -1.09
N CYS A 150 -0.29 15.11 -0.17
CA CYS A 150 -1.64 15.59 -0.46
C CYS A 150 -2.09 16.59 0.62
N ARG A 151 -1.68 17.84 0.49
CA ARG A 151 -1.94 18.89 1.47
C ARG A 151 -3.42 19.11 1.76
N ASP A 152 -4.28 18.99 0.74
CA ASP A 152 -5.74 19.17 0.88
C ASP A 152 -6.37 18.10 1.81
N GLY A 153 -5.71 16.96 2.00
CA GLY A 153 -6.18 15.89 2.87
C GLY A 153 -5.59 15.93 4.28
N ALA A 154 -4.49 16.67 4.48
CA ALA A 154 -3.77 16.71 5.76
C ALA A 154 -4.60 17.29 6.93
N PRO A 155 -4.29 16.92 8.19
CA PRO A 155 -3.28 15.97 8.60
C PRO A 155 -3.73 14.51 8.43
N PHE A 156 -2.73 13.58 8.40
CA PHE A 156 -2.95 12.14 8.27
C PHE A 156 -2.50 11.40 9.53
N ASP A 157 -3.30 10.44 9.99
CA ASP A 157 -2.95 9.55 11.11
C ASP A 157 -1.87 8.55 10.71
N GLY A 158 -1.88 8.15 9.43
CA GLY A 158 -0.90 7.28 8.84
C GLY A 158 -0.44 7.75 7.46
N ILE A 159 0.86 7.61 7.19
CA ILE A 159 1.43 7.80 5.84
C ILE A 159 2.22 6.54 5.49
N VAL A 160 1.96 5.95 4.32
CA VAL A 160 2.73 4.79 3.82
C VAL A 160 3.28 5.08 2.43
N MET A 161 4.56 4.79 2.21
CA MET A 161 5.22 5.00 0.92
C MET A 161 5.59 3.69 0.26
N ALA A 162 5.13 3.47 -0.96
CA ALA A 162 5.46 2.30 -1.79
C ALA A 162 6.64 2.56 -2.75
N ALA A 163 7.47 3.57 -2.47
CA ALA A 163 8.68 3.92 -3.19
C ALA A 163 9.76 4.38 -2.21
N ALA A 164 11.02 4.04 -2.49
CA ALA A 164 12.15 4.34 -1.62
C ALA A 164 12.63 5.79 -1.79
N ALA A 165 12.75 6.50 -0.68
CA ALA A 165 13.33 7.83 -0.62
C ALA A 165 14.77 7.77 -0.10
N THR A 166 15.67 8.59 -0.64
CA THR A 166 17.05 8.72 -0.14
C THR A 166 17.12 9.53 1.16
N ARG A 167 16.10 10.32 1.43
CA ARG A 167 15.87 11.09 2.65
C ARG A 167 14.38 11.25 2.89
N ILE A 168 13.95 11.41 4.11
CA ILE A 168 12.54 11.60 4.45
C ILE A 168 12.03 12.91 3.84
N PRO A 169 10.98 12.89 3.00
CA PRO A 169 10.45 14.11 2.40
C PRO A 169 9.80 15.01 3.44
N LYS A 170 10.36 16.22 3.63
CA LYS A 170 9.85 17.19 4.61
C LYS A 170 8.36 17.51 4.44
N PRO A 171 7.82 17.66 3.20
CA PRO A 171 6.39 17.92 3.03
C PRO A 171 5.49 16.81 3.60
N LEU A 172 5.96 15.56 3.65
CA LEU A 172 5.20 14.45 4.22
C LEU A 172 5.22 14.48 5.75
N LEU A 173 6.37 14.83 6.36
CA LEU A 173 6.47 15.05 7.81
C LEU A 173 5.48 16.11 8.29
N GLU A 174 5.37 17.22 7.55
CA GLU A 174 4.46 18.32 7.88
C GLU A 174 2.98 17.89 7.81
N GLN A 175 2.65 16.89 6.99
CA GLN A 175 1.29 16.36 6.81
C GLN A 175 0.92 15.23 7.78
N LEU A 176 1.88 14.72 8.57
CA LEU A 176 1.62 13.71 9.58
C LEU A 176 0.94 14.35 10.80
N ALA A 177 -0.12 13.73 11.33
CA ALA A 177 -0.77 14.18 12.56
C ALA A 177 0.13 13.99 13.78
N ILE A 178 -0.08 14.74 14.86
CA ILE A 178 0.51 14.43 16.18
C ILE A 178 -0.05 13.08 16.64
N GLY A 179 0.81 12.17 17.06
CA GLY A 179 0.47 10.77 17.33
C GLY A 179 0.42 9.88 16.08
N GLY A 180 0.55 10.49 14.89
CA GLY A 180 0.56 9.76 13.61
C GLY A 180 1.89 9.08 13.33
N ARG A 181 1.84 8.16 12.36
CA ARG A 181 2.97 7.30 11.99
C ARG A 181 3.17 7.26 10.48
N MET A 182 4.42 7.37 10.03
CA MET A 182 4.78 7.21 8.63
C MET A 182 5.69 6.00 8.45
N ILE A 183 5.39 5.16 7.48
CA ILE A 183 6.18 3.98 7.10
C ILE A 183 6.72 4.21 5.70
N LEU A 184 8.04 4.16 5.55
CA LEU A 184 8.68 4.36 4.25
C LEU A 184 9.92 3.49 4.09
N PRO A 185 10.22 3.04 2.85
CA PRO A 185 11.55 2.56 2.51
C PRO A 185 12.52 3.74 2.43
N LEU A 186 13.60 3.69 3.19
CA LEU A 186 14.61 4.74 3.27
C LEU A 186 15.97 4.19 2.85
N GLY A 187 16.65 4.87 1.96
CA GLY A 187 17.98 4.50 1.48
C GLY A 187 18.12 4.58 -0.04
N GLY A 188 19.31 4.31 -0.54
CA GLY A 188 19.66 4.26 -1.97
C GLY A 188 19.87 2.84 -2.47
N GLN A 189 21.12 2.35 -2.45
CA GLN A 189 21.43 0.96 -2.81
C GLN A 189 20.99 -0.02 -1.71
N GLU A 190 21.27 0.33 -0.47
CA GLU A 190 20.77 -0.35 0.72
C GLU A 190 19.54 0.42 1.23
N GLN A 191 18.45 -0.29 1.44
CA GLN A 191 17.18 0.28 1.85
C GLN A 191 16.62 -0.47 3.05
N HIS A 192 16.08 0.27 4.00
CA HIS A 192 15.40 -0.29 5.17
C HIS A 192 14.02 0.34 5.31
N LEU A 193 13.08 -0.38 5.87
CA LEU A 193 11.85 0.25 6.35
C LEU A 193 12.21 1.19 7.50
N CYS A 194 11.72 2.41 7.41
CA CYS A 194 11.81 3.40 8.46
C CYS A 194 10.40 3.70 8.98
N VAL A 195 10.25 3.70 10.29
CA VAL A 195 9.06 4.17 11.00
C VAL A 195 9.37 5.56 11.52
N VAL A 196 8.54 6.54 11.17
CA VAL A 196 8.60 7.89 11.72
C VAL A 196 7.35 8.13 12.54
N GLU A 197 7.49 8.46 13.80
CA GLU A 197 6.40 8.81 14.72
C GLU A 197 6.45 10.30 15.04
N ARG A 198 5.33 10.98 14.88
CA ARG A 198 5.21 12.39 15.28
C ARG A 198 4.63 12.49 16.68
N ASN A 199 5.30 13.20 17.56
CA ASN A 199 4.81 13.56 18.87
C ASN A 199 4.87 15.08 19.08
N GLU A 200 4.47 15.58 20.25
CA GLU A 200 4.48 17.02 20.57
C GLU A 200 5.88 17.64 20.55
N ARG A 201 6.94 16.82 20.72
CA ARG A 201 8.34 17.27 20.76
C ARG A 201 9.03 17.20 19.40
N GLY A 202 8.40 16.59 18.39
CA GLY A 202 8.97 16.43 17.05
C GLY A 202 8.75 15.03 16.46
N TYR A 203 9.78 14.50 15.82
CA TYR A 203 9.73 13.21 15.11
C TYR A 203 10.75 12.24 15.70
N VAL A 204 10.34 10.98 15.83
CA VAL A 204 11.21 9.87 16.22
C VAL A 204 11.32 8.91 15.06
N GLU A 205 12.54 8.56 14.66
CA GLU A 205 12.81 7.65 13.54
C GLU A 205 13.34 6.33 14.09
N THR A 206 12.81 5.22 13.57
CA THR A 206 13.25 3.86 13.91
C THR A 206 13.48 3.07 12.61
N ILE A 207 14.68 2.54 12.45
CA ILE A 207 15.04 1.68 11.32
C ILE A 207 14.62 0.25 11.63
N MET A 208 13.98 -0.40 10.65
CA MET A 208 13.41 -1.73 10.73
C MET A 208 14.06 -2.68 9.70
N ASP A 209 13.26 -3.54 9.10
CA ASP A 209 13.67 -4.60 8.18
C ASP A 209 14.33 -4.07 6.89
N GLU A 210 15.31 -4.80 6.37
CA GLU A 210 15.86 -4.55 5.03
C GLU A 210 14.81 -4.82 3.95
N VAL A 211 14.75 -3.94 2.95
CA VAL A 211 13.77 -4.00 1.86
C VAL A 211 14.36 -3.56 0.53
N LYS A 212 13.61 -3.80 -0.56
CA LYS A 212 13.96 -3.31 -1.89
C LYS A 212 12.74 -2.77 -2.62
N PHE A 213 12.75 -1.48 -2.87
CA PHE A 213 11.71 -0.74 -3.57
C PHE A 213 12.26 0.03 -4.76
N VAL A 214 11.36 0.37 -5.68
CA VAL A 214 11.63 1.35 -6.74
C VAL A 214 11.87 2.73 -6.12
N PRO A 215 12.70 3.61 -6.74
CA PRO A 215 12.97 4.92 -6.18
C PRO A 215 11.76 5.85 -6.26
N LEU A 216 11.62 6.71 -5.24
CA LEU A 216 10.69 7.85 -5.27
C LEU A 216 11.24 8.90 -6.25
N LEU A 217 10.53 9.12 -7.34
CA LEU A 217 10.91 10.07 -8.38
C LEU A 217 10.09 11.34 -8.29
N HIS A 218 10.70 12.48 -8.66
CA HIS A 218 10.02 13.77 -8.74
C HIS A 218 9.16 13.90 -10.00
N GLY A 219 8.16 14.79 -9.91
CA GLY A 219 7.29 15.15 -11.02
C GLY A 219 6.23 14.11 -11.34
N ILE A 220 5.44 14.38 -12.38
CA ILE A 220 4.36 13.53 -12.90
C ILE A 220 4.67 13.05 -14.31
N ASN A 221 4.10 11.91 -14.71
CA ASN A 221 4.15 11.30 -16.07
C ASN A 221 2.76 10.94 -16.55
#